data_b1d43581dbff1c8b5f7a9e65cc319895
#
_entry.id   b1d43581dbff1c8b5f7a9e65cc319895
#
_cell.length_a   1.000
_cell.length_b   1.000
_cell.length_c   1.000
_cell.angle_alpha   90.00
_cell.angle_beta   90.00
_cell.angle_gamma   90.00
#
_symmetry.space_group_name_H-M   'P 1'
#
loop_
_entity.id
_entity.type
_entity.pdbx_description
1 polymer ?
#
loop_
_entity_poly.entity_id
_entity_poly.type
_entity_poly.pdbx_seq_one_letter_code
_entity_poly.pdbx_strand_id
1 'polypeptide(L)'
;MALAQAELVAGLLVGRHEGLTVEIVVVETTGDQITEVPLSLLGGQGIFAKEVQTAVLEGIADVAVHSAKDLPSTSPDGLVLCAIPERQDPADVLVGRSLAGLGPGATVATGSPRRKALLQSLRPDLEFVELRGNMATRLSVPGTGGVDAVVAAAAALQRLGRSAEIAERLDPEIFTPQVGQGAIGLEARLGGEAQVLLAAIDDPVAATCVAAERSFLVAIGAGCTVPAGAWCTAEGPSLTLRAVMADDEGPGLRRVRLTGTDPIALGHEAAVALGASQ
;
A
#
# COMPACT_ATOMS: atom_id res chain seq x y z
N MET A 1 -1.39 -0.46 13.70
CA MET A 1 -1.19 0.29 12.44
C MET A 1 -2.44 1.10 12.11
N ALA A 2 -3.60 0.49 11.99
CA ALA A 2 -4.86 1.21 11.71
C ALA A 2 -5.11 2.35 12.70
N LEU A 3 -4.98 2.11 14.01
CA LEU A 3 -5.14 3.16 15.02
C LEU A 3 -4.19 4.35 14.82
N ALA A 4 -2.90 4.11 14.56
CA ALA A 4 -1.94 5.19 14.29
C ALA A 4 -2.30 6.01 13.02
N GLN A 5 -2.92 5.38 12.01
CA GLN A 5 -3.43 6.11 10.84
C GLN A 5 -4.67 6.93 11.18
N ALA A 6 -5.60 6.38 11.97
CA ALA A 6 -6.79 7.10 12.43
C ALA A 6 -6.40 8.31 13.31
N GLU A 7 -5.46 8.14 14.24
CA GLU A 7 -4.94 9.23 15.07
C GLU A 7 -4.29 10.35 14.24
N LEU A 8 -3.50 9.99 13.22
CA LEU A 8 -2.90 10.95 12.29
C LEU A 8 -3.98 11.75 11.55
N VAL A 9 -4.99 11.06 11.00
CA VAL A 9 -6.09 11.71 10.27
C VAL A 9 -6.92 12.60 11.21
N ALA A 10 -7.22 12.13 12.43
CA ALA A 10 -7.90 12.92 13.44
C ALA A 10 -7.15 14.21 13.76
N GLY A 11 -5.82 14.13 13.92
CA GLY A 11 -4.96 15.30 14.14
C GLY A 11 -4.99 16.28 12.96
N LEU A 12 -4.97 15.79 11.72
CA LEU A 12 -5.08 16.63 10.52
C LEU A 12 -6.44 17.35 10.45
N LEU A 13 -7.54 16.64 10.71
CA LEU A 13 -8.89 17.23 10.70
C LEU A 13 -9.06 18.29 11.78
N VAL A 14 -8.68 18.00 13.01
CA VAL A 14 -8.75 18.97 14.12
C VAL A 14 -7.87 20.20 13.84
N GLY A 15 -6.71 20.01 13.21
CA GLY A 15 -5.81 21.11 12.82
C GLY A 15 -6.36 22.00 11.69
N ARG A 16 -7.34 21.51 10.92
CA ARG A 16 -7.95 22.26 9.79
C ARG A 16 -9.32 22.84 10.11
N HIS A 17 -10.01 22.33 11.13
CA HIS A 17 -11.39 22.73 11.46
C HIS A 17 -11.49 23.12 12.92
N GLU A 18 -11.59 24.42 13.18
CA GLU A 18 -11.75 24.95 14.54
C GLU A 18 -13.03 24.42 15.19
N GLY A 19 -12.91 23.93 16.41
CA GLY A 19 -14.02 23.36 17.19
C GLY A 19 -14.45 21.95 16.79
N LEU A 20 -13.81 21.31 15.78
CA LEU A 20 -14.10 19.93 15.42
C LEU A 20 -13.58 18.98 16.51
N THR A 21 -14.44 18.08 16.93
CA THR A 21 -14.07 16.92 17.77
C THR A 21 -14.14 15.66 16.95
N VAL A 22 -13.10 14.82 17.02
CA VAL A 22 -13.03 13.54 16.31
C VAL A 22 -12.99 12.42 17.33
N GLU A 23 -13.90 11.47 17.21
CA GLU A 23 -13.92 10.23 17.97
C GLU A 23 -13.42 9.07 17.08
N ILE A 24 -12.55 8.22 17.62
CA ILE A 24 -12.05 7.05 16.90
C ILE A 24 -12.88 5.83 17.28
N VAL A 25 -13.61 5.30 16.31
CA VAL A 25 -14.38 4.07 16.41
C VAL A 25 -13.51 2.90 15.97
N VAL A 26 -13.26 1.94 16.85
CA VAL A 26 -12.49 0.73 16.53
C VAL A 26 -13.43 -0.35 16.00
N VAL A 27 -13.18 -0.80 14.79
CA VAL A 27 -13.93 -1.90 14.14
C VAL A 27 -12.99 -3.10 14.01
N GLU A 28 -13.38 -4.23 14.57
CA GLU A 28 -12.66 -5.50 14.39
C GLU A 28 -12.96 -6.06 13.00
N THR A 29 -11.92 -6.43 12.26
CA THR A 29 -12.07 -7.00 10.92
C THR A 29 -11.84 -8.51 10.93
N THR A 30 -12.45 -9.21 9.97
CA THR A 30 -12.18 -10.64 9.74
C THR A 30 -10.68 -10.89 9.50
N GLY A 31 -9.99 -9.95 8.87
CA GLY A 31 -8.55 -10.02 8.65
C GLY A 31 -7.71 -9.98 9.94
N ASP A 32 -8.21 -9.31 10.99
CA ASP A 32 -7.54 -9.28 12.30
C ASP A 32 -7.73 -10.60 13.07
N GLN A 33 -8.84 -11.29 12.85
CA GLN A 33 -9.20 -12.55 13.55
C GLN A 33 -8.51 -13.77 12.95
N ILE A 34 -8.26 -13.79 11.62
CA ILE A 34 -7.68 -14.95 10.92
C ILE A 34 -6.17 -14.77 10.76
N THR A 35 -5.41 -15.26 11.71
CA THR A 35 -3.94 -15.18 11.71
C THR A 35 -3.25 -16.39 11.07
N GLU A 36 -3.94 -17.53 10.90
CA GLU A 36 -3.34 -18.82 10.53
C GLU A 36 -3.43 -19.13 9.01
N VAL A 37 -4.36 -18.54 8.28
CA VAL A 37 -4.58 -18.83 6.85
C VAL A 37 -3.84 -17.84 5.95
N PRO A 38 -3.20 -18.26 4.85
CA PRO A 38 -2.61 -17.37 3.85
C PRO A 38 -3.58 -16.29 3.37
N LEU A 39 -3.16 -15.01 3.36
CA LEU A 39 -3.96 -13.90 2.82
C LEU A 39 -4.40 -14.18 1.37
N SER A 40 -3.59 -14.89 0.60
CA SER A 40 -3.91 -15.34 -0.75
C SER A 40 -5.08 -16.35 -0.83
N LEU A 41 -5.36 -17.06 0.26
CA LEU A 41 -6.47 -18.02 0.35
C LEU A 41 -7.74 -17.43 0.98
N LEU A 42 -7.65 -16.24 1.58
CA LEU A 42 -8.77 -15.58 2.25
C LEU A 42 -9.63 -14.69 1.33
N GLY A 43 -9.50 -14.84 0.01
CA GLY A 43 -10.43 -14.19 -0.94
C GLY A 43 -10.05 -12.80 -1.43
N GLY A 44 -8.80 -12.36 -1.29
CA GLY A 44 -8.30 -11.21 -2.04
C GLY A 44 -8.44 -9.84 -1.35
N GLN A 45 -8.61 -8.80 -2.15
CA GLN A 45 -8.65 -7.39 -1.71
C GLN A 45 -9.83 -7.10 -0.78
N GLY A 46 -9.60 -6.22 0.20
CA GLY A 46 -10.67 -5.66 1.02
C GLY A 46 -11.01 -6.41 2.30
N ILE A 47 -10.32 -7.50 2.66
CA ILE A 47 -10.56 -8.23 3.93
C ILE A 47 -10.43 -7.32 5.16
N PHE A 48 -9.58 -6.30 5.08
CA PHE A 48 -9.40 -5.30 6.13
C PHE A 48 -10.25 -4.04 5.94
N ALA A 49 -10.93 -3.91 4.78
CA ALA A 49 -11.70 -2.72 4.47
C ALA A 49 -13.20 -2.91 4.66
N LYS A 50 -13.71 -4.12 4.40
CA LYS A 50 -15.14 -4.40 4.29
C LYS A 50 -15.94 -4.03 5.54
N GLU A 51 -15.51 -4.45 6.71
CA GLU A 51 -16.21 -4.16 7.97
C GLU A 51 -16.16 -2.68 8.31
N VAL A 52 -15.02 -2.02 8.04
CA VAL A 52 -14.86 -0.58 8.25
C VAL A 52 -15.76 0.20 7.26
N GLN A 53 -15.82 -0.22 6.00
CA GLN A 53 -16.71 0.35 4.99
C GLN A 53 -18.19 0.16 5.38
N THR A 54 -18.56 -1.01 5.89
CA THR A 54 -19.91 -1.29 6.39
C THR A 54 -20.28 -0.36 7.54
N ALA A 55 -19.37 -0.14 8.50
CA ALA A 55 -19.61 0.78 9.62
C ALA A 55 -19.92 2.22 9.14
N VAL A 56 -19.26 2.66 8.04
CA VAL A 56 -19.56 3.98 7.45
C VAL A 56 -20.90 3.98 6.72
N LEU A 57 -21.24 2.93 5.99
CA LEU A 57 -22.54 2.81 5.31
C LEU A 57 -23.70 2.78 6.30
N GLU A 58 -23.53 2.10 7.44
CA GLU A 58 -24.53 2.00 8.50
C GLU A 58 -24.61 3.23 9.41
N GLY A 59 -23.72 4.21 9.21
CA GLY A 59 -23.70 5.45 10.02
C GLY A 59 -23.13 5.30 11.42
N ILE A 60 -22.42 4.19 11.70
CA ILE A 60 -21.68 3.97 12.95
C ILE A 60 -20.44 4.87 12.98
N ALA A 61 -19.84 5.13 11.82
CA ALA A 61 -18.77 6.08 11.61
C ALA A 61 -19.07 6.98 10.41
N ASP A 62 -18.42 8.15 10.33
CA ASP A 62 -18.56 9.07 9.21
C ASP A 62 -17.46 8.88 8.17
N VAL A 63 -16.29 8.42 8.60
CA VAL A 63 -15.09 8.26 7.78
C VAL A 63 -14.44 6.91 8.04
N ALA A 64 -14.09 6.21 6.96
CA ALA A 64 -13.22 5.04 6.99
C ALA A 64 -11.79 5.44 6.66
N VAL A 65 -10.84 5.03 7.51
CA VAL A 65 -9.40 5.30 7.34
C VAL A 65 -8.69 4.02 6.95
N HIS A 66 -8.07 4.01 5.76
CA HIS A 66 -7.41 2.85 5.21
C HIS A 66 -5.95 3.12 4.82
N SER A 67 -5.11 2.10 4.89
CA SER A 67 -3.93 2.07 4.04
C SER A 67 -4.40 1.97 2.58
N ALA A 68 -4.07 2.94 1.74
CA ALA A 68 -4.59 2.98 0.35
C ALA A 68 -4.24 1.73 -0.47
N LYS A 69 -3.12 1.07 -0.14
CA LYS A 69 -2.69 -0.18 -0.77
C LYS A 69 -3.55 -1.41 -0.44
N ASP A 70 -4.33 -1.34 0.64
CA ASP A 70 -5.17 -2.45 1.12
C ASP A 70 -6.65 -2.25 0.68
N LEU A 71 -6.95 -1.07 0.08
CA LEU A 71 -8.26 -0.80 -0.52
C LEU A 71 -8.50 -1.66 -1.75
N PRO A 72 -9.73 -2.16 -1.95
CA PRO A 72 -10.13 -2.74 -3.22
C PRO A 72 -9.98 -1.72 -4.36
N SER A 73 -9.89 -2.22 -5.59
CA SER A 73 -9.74 -1.38 -6.78
C SER A 73 -10.90 -0.40 -6.97
N THR A 74 -12.09 -0.77 -6.50
CA THR A 74 -13.32 0.05 -6.51
C THR A 74 -13.92 0.13 -5.11
N SER A 75 -14.46 1.29 -4.76
CA SER A 75 -15.26 1.44 -3.52
C SER A 75 -16.63 0.81 -3.69
N PRO A 76 -17.27 0.28 -2.63
CA PRO A 76 -18.64 -0.23 -2.70
C PRO A 76 -19.63 0.91 -2.95
N ASP A 77 -20.81 0.55 -3.49
CA ASP A 77 -21.89 1.50 -3.73
C ASP A 77 -22.24 2.27 -2.45
N GLY A 78 -22.42 3.57 -2.58
CA GLY A 78 -22.71 4.48 -1.46
C GLY A 78 -21.48 5.05 -0.74
N LEU A 79 -20.27 4.55 -1.02
CA LEU A 79 -19.02 5.12 -0.55
C LEU A 79 -18.19 5.73 -1.68
N VAL A 80 -17.38 6.69 -1.32
CA VAL A 80 -16.39 7.30 -2.22
C VAL A 80 -15.07 7.51 -1.50
N LEU A 81 -13.97 7.21 -2.19
CA LEU A 81 -12.63 7.62 -1.77
C LEU A 81 -12.52 9.13 -2.02
N CYS A 82 -12.63 9.94 -0.98
CA CYS A 82 -12.79 11.38 -1.09
C CYS A 82 -11.57 12.20 -0.72
N ALA A 83 -10.58 11.60 -0.08
CA ALA A 83 -9.32 12.29 0.21
C ALA A 83 -8.15 11.33 0.37
N ILE A 84 -6.99 11.79 -0.08
CA ILE A 84 -5.68 11.19 0.15
C ILE A 84 -4.80 12.29 0.78
N PRO A 85 -4.58 12.29 2.09
CA PRO A 85 -3.64 13.23 2.70
C PRO A 85 -2.21 13.06 2.17
N GLU A 86 -1.32 13.99 2.51
CA GLU A 86 0.09 13.96 2.14
C GLU A 86 0.67 12.55 2.27
N ARG A 87 1.22 12.06 1.16
CA ARG A 87 1.76 10.69 1.06
C ARG A 87 3.08 10.57 1.78
N GLN A 88 3.19 9.63 2.68
CA GLN A 88 4.46 9.25 3.29
C GLN A 88 5.31 8.42 2.32
N ASP A 89 6.56 8.13 2.73
CA ASP A 89 7.53 7.39 1.91
C ASP A 89 6.94 6.08 1.34
N PRO A 90 6.79 5.95 0.01
CA PRO A 90 6.25 4.75 -0.63
C PRO A 90 7.23 3.58 -0.68
N ALA A 91 8.51 3.79 -0.34
CA ALA A 91 9.54 2.77 -0.48
C ALA A 91 9.26 1.51 0.35
N ASP A 92 9.77 0.40 -0.13
CA ASP A 92 10.03 -0.77 0.71
C ASP A 92 11.38 -0.59 1.42
N VAL A 93 11.53 -1.24 2.56
CA VAL A 93 12.75 -1.20 3.38
C VAL A 93 13.15 -2.60 3.82
N LEU A 94 14.44 -2.81 4.02
CA LEU A 94 14.97 -3.97 4.72
C LEU A 94 15.16 -3.64 6.20
N VAL A 95 14.76 -4.57 7.05
CA VAL A 95 15.02 -4.56 8.50
C VAL A 95 15.85 -5.80 8.83
N GLY A 96 16.86 -5.65 9.66
CA GLY A 96 17.86 -6.66 9.97
C GLY A 96 19.17 -6.36 9.25
N ARG A 97 19.34 -6.82 8.00
CA ARG A 97 20.52 -6.56 7.17
C ARG A 97 20.17 -5.75 5.91
N SER A 98 21.12 -4.95 5.44
CA SER A 98 21.04 -4.30 4.14
C SER A 98 21.23 -5.31 3.00
N LEU A 99 20.83 -4.99 1.77
CA LEU A 99 20.96 -5.86 0.60
C LEU A 99 22.42 -6.26 0.34
N ALA A 100 23.34 -5.31 0.53
CA ALA A 100 24.79 -5.57 0.43
C ALA A 100 25.32 -6.37 1.63
N GLY A 101 24.67 -6.29 2.78
CA GLY A 101 25.04 -7.03 3.99
C GLY A 101 24.50 -8.46 4.04
N LEU A 102 23.61 -8.84 3.12
CA LEU A 102 23.11 -10.20 2.96
C LEU A 102 24.15 -11.08 2.28
N GLY A 103 24.61 -12.14 2.96
CA GLY A 103 25.50 -13.14 2.41
C GLY A 103 24.84 -13.96 1.29
N PRO A 104 25.64 -14.77 0.53
CA PRO A 104 25.09 -15.74 -0.41
C PRO A 104 24.16 -16.73 0.31
N GLY A 105 22.97 -17.01 -0.27
CA GLY A 105 21.98 -17.91 0.33
C GLY A 105 21.30 -17.35 1.58
N ALA A 106 21.41 -16.04 1.86
CA ALA A 106 20.74 -15.41 3.00
C ALA A 106 19.23 -15.51 2.87
N THR A 107 18.57 -15.68 4.01
CA THR A 107 17.11 -15.86 4.08
C THR A 107 16.41 -14.54 4.36
N VAL A 108 15.48 -14.16 3.45
CA VAL A 108 14.64 -12.97 3.59
C VAL A 108 13.19 -13.37 3.78
N ALA A 109 12.55 -12.86 4.84
CA ALA A 109 11.15 -13.13 5.10
C ALA A 109 10.23 -12.09 4.45
N THR A 110 9.27 -12.57 3.65
CA THR A 110 8.23 -11.76 3.02
C THR A 110 7.03 -12.62 2.61
N GLY A 111 5.80 -12.13 2.86
CA GLY A 111 4.58 -12.75 2.36
C GLY A 111 4.07 -12.08 1.06
N SER A 112 4.88 -11.20 0.43
CA SER A 112 4.49 -10.49 -0.78
C SER A 112 5.15 -11.09 -2.02
N PRO A 113 4.34 -11.66 -2.97
CA PRO A 113 4.88 -12.17 -4.25
C PRO A 113 5.67 -11.11 -5.03
N ARG A 114 5.19 -9.86 -5.03
CA ARG A 114 5.90 -8.73 -5.66
C ARG A 114 7.29 -8.52 -5.06
N ARG A 115 7.39 -8.44 -3.72
CA ARG A 115 8.68 -8.24 -3.03
C ARG A 115 9.65 -9.37 -3.30
N LYS A 116 9.13 -10.61 -3.27
CA LYS A 116 9.91 -11.80 -3.59
C LYS A 116 10.48 -11.72 -5.01
N ALA A 117 9.63 -11.46 -6.01
CA ALA A 117 10.03 -11.35 -7.41
C ALA A 117 11.08 -10.24 -7.63
N LEU A 118 10.87 -9.07 -7.02
CA LEU A 118 11.81 -7.95 -7.11
C LEU A 118 13.17 -8.28 -6.47
N LEU A 119 13.19 -8.88 -5.28
CA LEU A 119 14.44 -9.29 -4.64
C LEU A 119 15.15 -10.38 -5.44
N GLN A 120 14.41 -11.39 -5.95
CA GLN A 120 15.00 -12.44 -6.78
C GLN A 120 15.64 -11.89 -8.06
N SER A 121 15.09 -10.82 -8.64
CA SER A 121 15.69 -10.18 -9.81
C SER A 121 17.00 -9.45 -9.50
N LEU A 122 17.19 -8.98 -8.27
CA LEU A 122 18.40 -8.28 -7.81
C LEU A 122 19.41 -9.24 -7.22
N ARG A 123 18.95 -10.27 -6.53
CA ARG A 123 19.74 -11.25 -5.79
C ARG A 123 19.12 -12.64 -5.96
N PRO A 124 19.41 -13.32 -7.07
CA PRO A 124 18.85 -14.66 -7.35
C PRO A 124 19.30 -15.75 -6.37
N ASP A 125 20.35 -15.47 -5.62
CA ASP A 125 20.92 -16.35 -4.61
C ASP A 125 20.18 -16.34 -3.27
N LEU A 126 19.24 -15.41 -3.04
CA LEU A 126 18.50 -15.31 -1.78
C LEU A 126 17.45 -16.41 -1.64
N GLU A 127 17.29 -16.87 -0.41
CA GLU A 127 16.20 -17.75 0.00
C GLU A 127 15.04 -16.94 0.62
N PHE A 128 13.81 -17.46 0.46
CA PHE A 128 12.61 -16.75 0.93
C PHE A 128 11.76 -17.61 1.83
N VAL A 129 11.34 -17.03 2.94
CA VAL A 129 10.36 -17.63 3.86
C VAL A 129 9.13 -16.75 4.02
N GLU A 130 8.00 -17.38 4.28
CA GLU A 130 6.74 -16.68 4.48
C GLU A 130 6.78 -15.83 5.75
N LEU A 131 6.34 -14.57 5.65
CA LEU A 131 6.27 -13.63 6.76
C LEU A 131 4.82 -13.35 7.14
N ARG A 132 4.47 -13.61 8.39
CA ARG A 132 3.13 -13.42 8.94
C ARG A 132 3.12 -12.60 10.20
N GLY A 133 1.92 -12.29 10.68
CA GLY A 133 1.68 -11.55 11.90
C GLY A 133 1.57 -10.04 11.70
N ASN A 134 1.37 -9.34 12.81
CA ASN A 134 1.34 -7.87 12.83
C ASN A 134 2.74 -7.27 12.68
N MET A 135 2.83 -5.94 12.56
CA MET A 135 4.12 -5.28 12.36
C MET A 135 5.13 -5.54 13.48
N ALA A 136 4.69 -5.60 14.75
CA ALA A 136 5.59 -5.89 15.86
C ALA A 136 6.20 -7.29 15.73
N THR A 137 5.38 -8.30 15.43
CA THR A 137 5.82 -9.67 15.17
C THR A 137 6.79 -9.73 13.99
N ARG A 138 6.45 -9.06 12.86
CA ARG A 138 7.31 -9.07 11.66
C ARG A 138 8.68 -8.46 11.91
N LEU A 139 8.75 -7.36 12.68
CA LEU A 139 9.99 -6.67 12.98
C LEU A 139 10.85 -7.37 14.03
N SER A 140 10.32 -8.36 14.76
CA SER A 140 11.10 -9.19 15.69
C SER A 140 11.72 -10.44 15.06
N VAL A 141 11.42 -10.72 13.78
CA VAL A 141 11.89 -11.93 13.08
C VAL A 141 13.38 -11.87 12.68
N PRO A 142 13.95 -10.73 12.22
CA PRO A 142 15.37 -10.68 11.84
C PRO A 142 16.29 -11.14 12.97
N GLY A 143 17.25 -12.02 12.63
CA GLY A 143 18.17 -12.61 13.62
C GLY A 143 17.60 -13.81 14.39
N THR A 144 16.36 -14.21 14.13
CA THR A 144 15.73 -15.40 14.73
C THR A 144 15.42 -16.44 13.66
N GLY A 145 15.47 -17.73 14.00
CA GLY A 145 15.06 -18.82 13.11
C GLY A 145 15.82 -18.87 11.76
N GLY A 146 17.02 -18.28 11.69
CA GLY A 146 17.81 -18.25 10.46
C GLY A 146 17.37 -17.16 9.45
N VAL A 147 16.50 -16.23 9.84
CA VAL A 147 16.07 -15.10 8.98
C VAL A 147 17.05 -13.93 9.14
N ASP A 148 17.66 -13.50 8.04
CA ASP A 148 18.64 -12.41 8.02
C ASP A 148 17.96 -11.03 7.88
N ALA A 149 16.88 -10.93 7.14
CA ALA A 149 16.13 -9.69 6.96
C ALA A 149 14.64 -9.91 6.70
N VAL A 150 13.86 -8.88 6.95
CA VAL A 150 12.45 -8.79 6.52
C VAL A 150 12.25 -7.58 5.63
N VAL A 151 11.27 -7.68 4.71
CA VAL A 151 10.86 -6.53 3.88
C VAL A 151 9.59 -5.91 4.44
N ALA A 152 9.66 -4.61 4.72
CA ALA A 152 8.52 -3.84 5.21
C ALA A 152 8.30 -2.57 4.38
N ALA A 153 7.20 -1.85 4.59
CA ALA A 153 6.97 -0.54 4.00
C ALA A 153 7.57 0.54 4.91
N ALA A 154 8.32 1.50 4.34
CA ALA A 154 8.91 2.62 5.07
C ALA A 154 7.87 3.38 5.91
N ALA A 155 6.74 3.75 5.28
CA ALA A 155 5.64 4.44 5.95
C ALA A 155 5.10 3.69 7.18
N ALA A 156 5.16 2.35 7.19
CA ALA A 156 4.72 1.57 8.33
C ALA A 156 5.65 1.75 9.54
N LEU A 157 6.97 1.76 9.31
CA LEU A 157 7.95 2.01 10.37
C LEU A 157 7.90 3.46 10.85
N GLN A 158 7.72 4.42 9.92
CA GLN A 158 7.58 5.83 10.25
C GLN A 158 6.37 6.07 11.17
N ARG A 159 5.19 5.54 10.82
CA ARG A 159 3.96 5.66 11.62
C ARG A 159 4.06 5.05 13.01
N LEU A 160 4.90 4.05 13.17
CA LEU A 160 5.15 3.37 14.46
C LEU A 160 6.34 3.96 15.23
N GLY A 161 7.00 5.00 14.72
CA GLY A 161 8.20 5.59 15.35
C GLY A 161 9.41 4.64 15.34
N ARG A 162 9.44 3.68 14.41
CA ARG A 162 10.47 2.61 14.34
C ARG A 162 11.44 2.79 13.16
N SER A 163 11.55 3.99 12.62
CA SER A 163 12.45 4.28 11.48
C SER A 163 13.93 3.95 11.74
N ALA A 164 14.36 3.96 13.00
CA ALA A 164 15.73 3.59 13.39
C ALA A 164 16.06 2.11 13.13
N GLU A 165 15.07 1.25 12.89
CA GLU A 165 15.26 -0.17 12.59
C GLU A 165 15.47 -0.45 11.10
N ILE A 166 15.34 0.57 10.25
CA ILE A 166 15.57 0.44 8.82
C ILE A 166 17.07 0.24 8.56
N ALA A 167 17.43 -0.94 8.08
CA ALA A 167 18.79 -1.24 7.65
C ALA A 167 19.10 -0.67 6.26
N GLU A 168 18.10 -0.65 5.37
CA GLU A 168 18.21 -0.07 4.04
C GLU A 168 16.84 0.35 3.51
N ARG A 169 16.78 1.53 2.87
CA ARG A 169 15.64 1.98 2.07
C ARG A 169 15.89 1.57 0.61
N LEU A 170 15.00 0.75 0.07
CA LEU A 170 15.09 0.30 -1.31
C LEU A 170 14.58 1.39 -2.26
N ASP A 171 15.35 1.67 -3.32
CA ASP A 171 15.01 2.71 -4.30
C ASP A 171 13.72 2.35 -5.06
N PRO A 172 12.65 3.16 -5.01
CA PRO A 172 11.40 2.91 -5.73
C PRO A 172 11.53 2.84 -7.26
N GLU A 173 12.58 3.43 -7.84
CA GLU A 173 12.88 3.31 -9.28
C GLU A 173 13.25 1.87 -9.66
N ILE A 174 13.90 1.16 -8.76
CA ILE A 174 14.36 -0.22 -8.96
C ILE A 174 13.40 -1.21 -8.29
N PHE A 175 13.01 -0.89 -7.07
CA PHE A 175 12.11 -1.72 -6.24
C PHE A 175 10.72 -1.10 -6.19
N THR A 176 10.02 -1.14 -7.33
CA THR A 176 8.72 -0.49 -7.52
C THR A 176 7.72 -0.90 -6.43
N PRO A 177 7.17 0.06 -5.65
CA PRO A 177 6.27 -0.22 -4.54
C PRO A 177 4.94 -0.84 -4.97
N GLN A 178 4.18 -1.31 -3.98
CA GLN A 178 2.77 -1.66 -4.17
C GLN A 178 1.96 -0.39 -4.45
N VAL A 179 0.94 -0.50 -5.31
CA VAL A 179 -0.05 0.56 -5.56
C VAL A 179 -0.56 1.16 -4.25
N GLY A 180 -0.51 2.47 -4.12
CA GLY A 180 -0.96 3.20 -2.92
C GLY A 180 -0.09 3.03 -1.68
N GLN A 181 1.08 2.40 -1.76
CA GLN A 181 1.96 2.28 -0.59
C GLN A 181 2.42 3.66 -0.12
N GLY A 182 2.38 3.88 1.20
CA GLY A 182 2.67 5.18 1.83
C GLY A 182 1.46 6.10 1.95
N ALA A 183 0.43 5.94 1.11
CA ALA A 183 -0.78 6.76 1.17
C ALA A 183 -1.81 6.21 2.17
N ILE A 184 -2.59 7.13 2.75
CA ILE A 184 -3.82 6.84 3.50
C ILE A 184 -4.99 7.20 2.60
N GLY A 185 -5.96 6.30 2.48
CA GLY A 185 -7.20 6.55 1.76
C GLY A 185 -8.35 6.78 2.72
N LEU A 186 -9.12 7.85 2.49
CA LEU A 186 -10.26 8.23 3.31
C LEU A 186 -11.55 8.05 2.52
N GLU A 187 -12.41 7.14 2.97
CA GLU A 187 -13.73 6.95 2.37
C GLU A 187 -14.82 7.52 3.28
N ALA A 188 -15.85 8.09 2.67
CA ALA A 188 -17.04 8.57 3.34
C ALA A 188 -18.29 8.25 2.48
N ARG A 189 -19.48 8.41 3.07
CA ARG A 189 -20.74 8.25 2.33
C ARG A 189 -20.82 9.27 1.20
N LEU A 190 -21.25 8.80 0.03
CA LEU A 190 -21.46 9.65 -1.15
C LEU A 190 -22.51 10.73 -0.84
N GLY A 191 -22.13 12.00 -1.05
CA GLY A 191 -22.97 13.16 -0.71
C GLY A 191 -23.06 13.51 0.78
N GLY A 192 -22.29 12.80 1.65
CA GLY A 192 -22.25 13.07 3.09
C GLY A 192 -21.41 14.31 3.46
N GLU A 193 -21.73 14.89 4.62
CA GLU A 193 -21.04 16.09 5.14
C GLU A 193 -19.54 15.87 5.39
N ALA A 194 -19.14 14.65 5.74
CA ALA A 194 -17.75 14.29 5.97
C ALA A 194 -16.84 14.58 4.75
N GLN A 195 -17.36 14.51 3.52
CA GLN A 195 -16.59 14.83 2.31
C GLN A 195 -16.06 16.26 2.32
N VAL A 196 -16.85 17.21 2.81
CA VAL A 196 -16.45 18.63 2.90
C VAL A 196 -15.30 18.80 3.90
N LEU A 197 -15.39 18.09 5.04
CA LEU A 197 -14.31 18.12 6.04
C LEU A 197 -13.03 17.48 5.53
N LEU A 198 -13.15 16.35 4.85
CA LEU A 198 -12.02 15.60 4.31
C LEU A 198 -11.30 16.35 3.18
N ALA A 199 -12.03 17.13 2.37
CA ALA A 199 -11.43 17.93 1.30
C ALA A 199 -10.36 18.93 1.80
N ALA A 200 -10.44 19.36 3.07
CA ALA A 200 -9.46 20.29 3.66
C ALA A 200 -8.10 19.63 4.00
N ILE A 201 -8.05 18.29 4.01
CA ILE A 201 -6.83 17.53 4.27
C ILE A 201 -6.40 16.68 3.07
N ASP A 202 -7.09 16.80 1.93
CA ASP A 202 -6.68 16.17 0.69
C ASP A 202 -5.42 16.81 0.14
N ASP A 203 -4.50 15.99 -0.36
CA ASP A 203 -3.35 16.42 -1.14
C ASP A 203 -3.60 16.08 -2.62
N PRO A 204 -3.88 17.09 -3.46
CA PRO A 204 -4.21 16.85 -4.87
C PRO A 204 -3.10 16.13 -5.64
N VAL A 205 -1.83 16.29 -5.26
CA VAL A 205 -0.70 15.62 -5.90
C VAL A 205 -0.69 14.15 -5.51
N ALA A 206 -0.83 13.84 -4.22
CA ALA A 206 -0.92 12.47 -3.75
C ALA A 206 -2.15 11.75 -4.32
N ALA A 207 -3.31 12.43 -4.33
CA ALA A 207 -4.56 11.89 -4.87
C ALA A 207 -4.43 11.56 -6.37
N THR A 208 -3.86 12.47 -7.18
CA THR A 208 -3.64 12.25 -8.61
C THR A 208 -2.66 11.10 -8.86
N CYS A 209 -1.55 11.02 -8.11
CA CYS A 209 -0.60 9.92 -8.24
C CYS A 209 -1.23 8.58 -7.86
N VAL A 210 -1.97 8.52 -6.75
CA VAL A 210 -2.68 7.29 -6.33
C VAL A 210 -3.76 6.90 -7.33
N ALA A 211 -4.45 7.87 -7.96
CA ALA A 211 -5.42 7.59 -9.01
C ALA A 211 -4.78 6.90 -10.23
N ALA A 212 -3.60 7.36 -10.68
CA ALA A 212 -2.85 6.71 -11.76
C ALA A 212 -2.44 5.27 -11.39
N GLU A 213 -1.93 5.07 -10.18
CA GLU A 213 -1.54 3.76 -9.68
C GLU A 213 -2.76 2.81 -9.57
N ARG A 214 -3.90 3.30 -9.08
CA ARG A 214 -5.14 2.51 -8.96
C ARG A 214 -5.74 2.18 -10.33
N SER A 215 -5.67 3.11 -11.29
CA SER A 215 -6.09 2.84 -12.68
C SER A 215 -5.29 1.69 -13.30
N PHE A 216 -3.97 1.65 -13.07
CA PHE A 216 -3.15 0.51 -13.45
C PHE A 216 -3.64 -0.80 -12.81
N LEU A 217 -3.92 -0.79 -11.50
CA LEU A 217 -4.38 -1.97 -10.77
C LEU A 217 -5.72 -2.51 -11.30
N VAL A 218 -6.67 -1.60 -11.61
CA VAL A 218 -7.96 -1.94 -12.25
C VAL A 218 -7.73 -2.59 -13.62
N ALA A 219 -6.88 -1.98 -14.44
CA ALA A 219 -6.65 -2.42 -15.81
C ALA A 219 -5.97 -3.79 -15.93
N ILE A 220 -5.10 -4.15 -14.97
CA ILE A 220 -4.51 -5.49 -14.96
C ILE A 220 -5.45 -6.55 -14.36
N GLY A 221 -6.66 -6.17 -13.93
CA GLY A 221 -7.61 -7.10 -13.30
C GLY A 221 -7.09 -7.74 -12.01
N ALA A 222 -6.09 -7.13 -11.38
CA ALA A 222 -5.35 -7.75 -10.31
C ALA A 222 -5.88 -7.38 -8.94
N GLY A 223 -5.91 -8.41 -8.09
CA GLY A 223 -5.97 -8.26 -6.64
C GLY A 223 -4.56 -8.21 -6.02
N CYS A 224 -4.48 -8.15 -4.69
CA CYS A 224 -3.22 -8.14 -3.92
C CYS A 224 -2.33 -9.38 -4.16
N THR A 225 -2.81 -10.39 -4.84
CA THR A 225 -2.12 -11.66 -5.12
C THR A 225 -1.25 -11.61 -6.38
N VAL A 226 -1.50 -10.67 -7.29
CA VAL A 226 -0.67 -10.53 -8.49
C VAL A 226 0.65 -9.85 -8.10
N PRO A 227 1.80 -10.38 -8.54
CA PRO A 227 3.10 -9.83 -8.23
C PRO A 227 3.37 -8.55 -9.06
N ALA A 228 2.53 -7.53 -8.87
CA ALA A 228 2.59 -6.24 -9.55
C ALA A 228 2.82 -5.09 -8.58
N GLY A 229 3.41 -4.02 -9.08
CA GLY A 229 3.59 -2.76 -8.37
C GLY A 229 3.48 -1.58 -9.31
N ALA A 230 3.08 -0.42 -8.77
CA ALA A 230 3.11 0.83 -9.51
C ALA A 230 3.39 2.00 -8.56
N TRP A 231 4.13 2.96 -9.06
CA TRP A 231 4.48 4.18 -8.36
C TRP A 231 4.47 5.38 -9.29
N CYS A 232 3.66 6.35 -8.94
CA CYS A 232 3.52 7.60 -9.69
C CYS A 232 4.17 8.75 -8.92
N THR A 233 4.83 9.64 -9.66
CA THR A 233 5.33 10.94 -9.19
C THR A 233 4.79 12.04 -10.09
N ALA A 234 4.64 13.27 -9.55
CA ALA A 234 4.21 14.43 -10.30
C ALA A 234 5.25 15.53 -10.25
N GLU A 235 5.48 16.19 -11.39
CA GLU A 235 6.27 17.41 -11.54
C GLU A 235 5.41 18.43 -12.29
N GLY A 236 4.79 19.37 -11.55
CA GLY A 236 3.75 20.21 -12.09
C GLY A 236 2.58 19.39 -12.64
N PRO A 237 2.14 19.62 -13.91
CA PRO A 237 1.06 18.84 -14.51
C PRO A 237 1.51 17.47 -15.05
N SER A 238 2.83 17.20 -15.10
CA SER A 238 3.37 15.98 -15.67
C SER A 238 3.42 14.88 -14.61
N LEU A 239 2.83 13.73 -14.93
CA LEU A 239 2.88 12.50 -14.13
C LEU A 239 3.92 11.55 -14.73
N THR A 240 4.67 10.87 -13.89
CA THR A 240 5.54 9.76 -14.30
C THR A 240 5.13 8.51 -13.53
N LEU A 241 4.58 7.53 -14.22
CA LEU A 241 4.19 6.24 -13.67
C LEU A 241 5.24 5.18 -14.00
N ARG A 242 5.70 4.49 -13.00
CA ARG A 242 6.55 3.29 -13.10
C ARG A 242 5.72 2.11 -12.68
N ALA A 243 5.65 1.10 -13.52
CA ALA A 243 4.93 -0.11 -13.18
C ALA A 243 5.79 -1.34 -13.43
N VAL A 244 5.55 -2.38 -12.66
CA VAL A 244 6.22 -3.68 -12.75
C VAL A 244 5.21 -4.79 -12.59
N MET A 245 5.40 -5.87 -13.34
CA MET A 245 4.66 -7.10 -13.19
C MET A 245 5.62 -8.27 -13.35
N ALA A 246 5.58 -9.23 -12.43
CA ALA A 246 6.32 -10.46 -12.61
C ALA A 246 5.57 -11.38 -13.58
N ASP A 247 6.31 -12.19 -14.31
CA ASP A 247 5.72 -13.21 -15.17
C ASP A 247 5.11 -14.32 -14.31
N ASP A 248 4.05 -14.95 -14.83
CA ASP A 248 3.35 -16.05 -14.14
C ASP A 248 4.27 -17.28 -13.99
N GLU A 249 5.19 -17.47 -14.93
CA GLU A 249 6.16 -18.57 -14.92
C GLU A 249 7.59 -18.01 -15.01
N GLY A 250 8.35 -18.18 -13.91
CA GLY A 250 9.77 -17.86 -13.89
C GLY A 250 10.14 -16.52 -13.23
N PRO A 251 11.43 -16.15 -13.23
CA PRO A 251 11.93 -14.96 -12.54
C PRO A 251 11.82 -13.67 -13.38
N GLY A 252 11.08 -13.70 -14.50
CA GLY A 252 10.93 -12.56 -15.41
C GLY A 252 10.18 -11.40 -14.76
N LEU A 253 10.65 -10.18 -15.01
CA LEU A 253 9.99 -8.94 -14.61
C LEU A 253 9.80 -8.05 -15.85
N ARG A 254 8.55 -7.74 -16.16
CA ARG A 254 8.21 -6.70 -17.13
C ARG A 254 8.12 -5.37 -16.41
N ARG A 255 8.72 -4.33 -16.98
CA ARG A 255 8.77 -2.99 -16.39
C ARG A 255 8.38 -1.96 -17.45
N VAL A 256 7.69 -0.93 -17.04
CA VAL A 256 7.37 0.22 -17.88
C VAL A 256 7.54 1.52 -17.08
N ARG A 257 7.96 2.57 -17.78
CA ARG A 257 7.96 3.95 -17.29
C ARG A 257 7.30 4.81 -18.35
N LEU A 258 6.19 5.43 -18.01
CA LEU A 258 5.40 6.28 -18.88
C LEU A 258 5.21 7.66 -18.27
N THR A 259 5.02 8.66 -19.11
CA THR A 259 4.70 10.03 -18.70
C THR A 259 3.40 10.48 -19.36
N GLY A 260 2.60 11.24 -18.64
CA GLY A 260 1.31 11.76 -19.13
C GLY A 260 0.77 12.83 -18.21
N THR A 261 -0.42 13.32 -18.50
CA THR A 261 -1.11 14.34 -17.69
C THR A 261 -2.46 13.85 -17.16
N ASP A 262 -3.01 12.80 -17.76
CA ASP A 262 -4.25 12.15 -17.31
C ASP A 262 -3.89 10.90 -16.50
N PRO A 263 -4.21 10.87 -15.20
CA PRO A 263 -3.85 9.75 -14.34
C PRO A 263 -4.54 8.44 -14.74
N ILE A 264 -5.78 8.51 -15.22
CA ILE A 264 -6.56 7.32 -15.55
C ILE A 264 -6.04 6.69 -16.85
N ALA A 265 -5.85 7.52 -17.88
CA ALA A 265 -5.27 7.06 -19.13
C ALA A 265 -3.86 6.48 -18.93
N LEU A 266 -3.01 7.17 -18.14
CA LEU A 266 -1.64 6.76 -17.87
C LEU A 266 -1.57 5.39 -17.18
N GLY A 267 -2.44 5.14 -16.20
CA GLY A 267 -2.53 3.83 -15.52
C GLY A 267 -2.95 2.72 -16.47
N HIS A 268 -3.94 2.97 -17.30
CA HIS A 268 -4.41 2.01 -18.31
C HIS A 268 -3.33 1.71 -19.36
N GLU A 269 -2.65 2.74 -19.88
CA GLU A 269 -1.55 2.57 -20.84
C GLU A 269 -0.40 1.74 -20.26
N ALA A 270 -0.07 1.94 -18.99
CA ALA A 270 0.94 1.15 -18.31
C ALA A 270 0.56 -0.33 -18.22
N ALA A 271 -0.71 -0.63 -17.96
CA ALA A 271 -1.22 -2.00 -17.92
C ALA A 271 -1.14 -2.68 -19.31
N VAL A 272 -1.57 -1.99 -20.36
CA VAL A 272 -1.48 -2.46 -21.75
C VAL A 272 -0.03 -2.71 -22.15
N ALA A 273 0.89 -1.79 -21.82
CA ALA A 273 2.32 -1.95 -22.09
C ALA A 273 2.95 -3.14 -21.38
N LEU A 274 2.39 -3.58 -20.24
CA LEU A 274 2.80 -4.78 -19.52
C LEU A 274 2.04 -6.05 -19.94
N GLY A 275 1.19 -5.95 -20.98
CA GLY A 275 0.51 -7.09 -21.60
C GLY A 275 -0.83 -7.45 -20.94
N ALA A 276 -1.48 -6.55 -20.24
CA ALA A 276 -2.87 -6.72 -19.85
C ALA A 276 -3.74 -6.78 -21.11
N SER A 277 -4.62 -7.77 -21.22
CA SER A 277 -5.61 -7.83 -22.30
C SER A 277 -6.66 -6.73 -22.08
N GLN A 278 -7.03 -6.07 -23.15
CA GLN A 278 -8.14 -5.09 -23.15
C GLN A 278 -9.48 -5.79 -22.89
#